data_f3e323dae7d7499f4eca67b9610762db
#
_entry.id   f3e323dae7d7499f4eca67b9610762db
#
_cell.length_a   1.000
_cell.length_b   1.000
_cell.length_c   1.000
_cell.angle_alpha   90.00
_cell.angle_beta   90.00
_cell.angle_gamma   90.00
#
_symmetry.space_group_name_H-M   'P 1'
#
loop_
_entity.id
_entity.type
_entity.pdbx_description
1 polymer ?
#
loop_
_entity_poly.entity_id
_entity_poly.type
_entity_poly.pdbx_seq_one_letter_code
_entity_poly.pdbx_strand_id
1 'polypeptide(L)'
;MSFQICVKTDTSLHQLATEIRKLLSLPPFQETAFSGEPYCQFETCGMLLLIHHIEEEERDPEVKRYGYAFDVQLAFTDHELDTDGMEYQLQPYYAQLLSFHLGIETAYREQKKDARGWQIRYRFCRKNHKWTGSILFGEPGWEPAILEASPSQWRSLHPFF
;
A
#
# COMPACT_ATOMS: atom_id res chain seq x y z
N MET A 1 -1.91 -0.75 -14.43
CA MET A 1 -0.74 -0.75 -13.53
C MET A 1 -1.27 -0.85 -12.11
N SER A 2 -0.90 -1.88 -11.39
CA SER A 2 -1.29 -1.99 -9.98
C SER A 2 -0.39 -1.09 -9.13
N PHE A 3 -0.99 -0.42 -8.16
CA PHE A 3 -0.25 0.39 -7.21
C PHE A 3 -0.03 -0.42 -5.95
N GLN A 4 1.18 -0.38 -5.44
CA GLN A 4 1.58 -1.18 -4.30
C GLN A 4 1.85 -0.28 -3.10
N ILE A 5 1.30 -0.68 -1.96
CA ILE A 5 1.71 -0.11 -0.70
C ILE A 5 2.79 -1.02 -0.14
N CYS A 6 3.95 -0.44 0.13
CA CYS A 6 5.07 -1.18 0.73
C CYS A 6 4.88 -1.23 2.24
N VAL A 7 5.13 -2.40 2.83
CA VAL A 7 4.92 -2.64 4.26
C VAL A 7 6.21 -3.15 4.88
N LYS A 8 6.59 -2.51 5.99
CA LYS A 8 7.75 -2.90 6.77
C LYS A 8 7.30 -3.55 8.07
N THR A 9 7.50 -4.86 8.18
CA THR A 9 7.15 -5.62 9.37
C THR A 9 8.02 -6.87 9.48
N ASP A 10 8.21 -7.35 10.69
CA ASP A 10 8.96 -8.58 10.96
C ASP A 10 8.07 -9.82 11.03
N THR A 11 6.75 -9.65 10.92
CA THR A 11 5.83 -10.78 10.97
C THR A 11 5.86 -11.59 9.67
N SER A 12 5.35 -12.82 9.73
CA SER A 12 5.22 -13.65 8.54
C SER A 12 4.12 -13.12 7.62
N LEU A 13 4.12 -13.58 6.37
CA LEU A 13 3.06 -13.24 5.41
C LEU A 13 1.68 -13.64 5.94
N HIS A 14 1.56 -14.85 6.48
CA HIS A 14 0.29 -15.36 7.03
C HIS A 14 -0.19 -14.48 8.20
N GLN A 15 0.72 -14.12 9.09
CA GLN A 15 0.40 -13.26 10.24
C GLN A 15 -0.05 -11.88 9.78
N LEU A 16 0.65 -11.29 8.85
CA LEU A 16 0.29 -9.98 8.30
C LEU A 16 -1.08 -10.02 7.63
N ALA A 17 -1.33 -11.06 6.82
CA ALA A 17 -2.62 -11.24 6.17
C ALA A 17 -3.75 -11.40 7.18
N THR A 18 -3.52 -12.13 8.27
CA THR A 18 -4.49 -12.32 9.34
C THR A 18 -4.82 -10.99 10.04
N GLU A 19 -3.81 -10.19 10.32
CA GLU A 19 -3.99 -8.89 10.94
C GLU A 19 -4.78 -7.92 10.03
N ILE A 20 -4.45 -7.90 8.74
CA ILE A 20 -5.16 -7.07 7.76
C ILE A 20 -6.61 -7.55 7.61
N ARG A 21 -6.83 -8.86 7.60
CA ARG A 21 -8.17 -9.41 7.55
C ARG A 21 -9.05 -8.91 8.70
N LYS A 22 -8.51 -8.94 9.90
CA LYS A 22 -9.23 -8.45 11.09
C LYS A 22 -9.52 -6.95 11.01
N LEU A 23 -8.52 -6.18 10.62
CA LEU A 23 -8.62 -4.74 10.53
C LEU A 23 -9.70 -4.31 9.54
N LEU A 24 -9.71 -4.89 8.37
CA LEU A 24 -10.61 -4.50 7.29
C LEU A 24 -11.89 -5.32 7.24
N SER A 25 -12.10 -6.23 8.19
CA SER A 25 -13.26 -7.14 8.24
C SER A 25 -13.44 -7.91 6.94
N LEU A 26 -12.33 -8.44 6.42
CA LEU A 26 -12.32 -9.15 5.15
C LEU A 26 -12.78 -10.61 5.30
N PRO A 27 -13.28 -11.25 4.23
CA PRO A 27 -13.53 -12.68 4.23
C PRO A 27 -12.22 -13.45 4.39
N PRO A 28 -12.27 -14.76 4.64
CA PRO A 28 -11.05 -15.56 4.69
C PRO A 28 -10.25 -15.43 3.39
N PHE A 29 -8.92 -15.31 3.54
CA PHE A 29 -8.06 -15.18 2.37
C PHE A 29 -7.71 -16.55 1.80
N GLN A 30 -7.37 -16.53 0.52
CA GLN A 30 -6.82 -17.69 -0.17
C GLN A 30 -5.32 -17.52 -0.26
N GLU A 31 -4.58 -18.57 0.13
CA GLU A 31 -3.16 -18.65 -0.10
C GLU A 31 -2.93 -19.29 -1.45
N THR A 32 -2.28 -18.57 -2.34
CA THR A 32 -1.96 -19.05 -3.67
C THR A 32 -0.49 -18.78 -3.96
N ALA A 33 -0.03 -19.19 -5.13
CA ALA A 33 1.33 -18.93 -5.56
C ALA A 33 1.34 -18.46 -7.01
N PHE A 34 2.15 -17.47 -7.29
CA PHE A 34 2.40 -16.98 -8.64
C PHE A 34 3.89 -17.08 -8.90
N SER A 35 4.28 -17.81 -9.96
CA SER A 35 5.68 -18.08 -10.29
C SER A 35 6.49 -18.62 -9.11
N GLY A 36 5.86 -19.44 -8.27
CA GLY A 36 6.51 -20.00 -7.08
C GLY A 36 6.49 -19.11 -5.86
N GLU A 37 6.09 -17.86 -5.97
CA GLU A 37 6.02 -16.94 -4.84
C GLU A 37 4.64 -16.99 -4.18
N PRO A 38 4.56 -17.22 -2.85
CA PRO A 38 3.27 -17.25 -2.16
C PRO A 38 2.68 -15.86 -2.01
N TYR A 39 1.37 -15.78 -2.12
CA TYR A 39 0.63 -14.57 -1.80
C TYR A 39 -0.72 -14.90 -1.18
N CYS A 40 -1.26 -13.95 -0.41
CA CYS A 40 -2.59 -14.04 0.17
C CYS A 40 -3.52 -13.12 -0.59
N GLN A 41 -4.70 -13.63 -0.95
CA GLN A 41 -5.66 -12.94 -1.79
C GLN A 41 -6.99 -12.81 -1.08
N PHE A 42 -7.57 -11.60 -1.14
CA PHE A 42 -8.92 -11.32 -0.67
C PHE A 42 -9.75 -10.75 -1.82
N GLU A 43 -10.97 -11.22 -1.94
CA GLU A 43 -11.94 -10.66 -2.89
C GLU A 43 -13.12 -10.10 -2.09
N THR A 44 -13.40 -8.83 -2.26
CA THR A 44 -14.49 -8.17 -1.55
C THR A 44 -14.95 -6.90 -2.26
N CYS A 45 -16.26 -6.72 -2.37
CA CYS A 45 -16.84 -5.45 -2.85
C CYS A 45 -16.25 -4.93 -4.17
N GLY A 46 -16.01 -5.82 -5.14
CA GLY A 46 -15.42 -5.43 -6.42
C GLY A 46 -13.94 -5.09 -6.36
N MET A 47 -13.27 -5.46 -5.29
CA MET A 47 -11.82 -5.27 -5.12
C MET A 47 -11.10 -6.59 -4.97
N LEU A 48 -9.89 -6.63 -5.47
CA LEU A 48 -8.94 -7.70 -5.23
C LEU A 48 -7.79 -7.13 -4.40
N LEU A 49 -7.58 -7.69 -3.22
CA LEU A 49 -6.51 -7.26 -2.32
C LEU A 49 -5.48 -8.38 -2.26
N LEU A 50 -4.24 -8.05 -2.54
CA LEU A 50 -3.14 -9.01 -2.58
C LEU A 50 -2.07 -8.60 -1.58
N ILE A 51 -1.54 -9.57 -0.84
CA ILE A 51 -0.42 -9.36 0.07
C ILE A 51 0.64 -10.37 -0.28
N HIS A 52 1.86 -9.89 -0.56
CA HIS A 52 2.96 -10.76 -0.92
C HIS A 52 4.29 -10.18 -0.48
N HIS A 53 5.29 -11.06 -0.38
CA HIS A 53 6.67 -10.68 -0.12
C HIS A 53 7.31 -10.14 -1.41
N ILE A 54 8.13 -9.10 -1.25
CA ILE A 54 8.90 -8.54 -2.36
C ILE A 54 10.36 -8.94 -2.16
N GLU A 55 10.95 -9.61 -3.16
CA GLU A 55 12.36 -9.96 -3.11
C GLU A 55 13.22 -8.70 -3.01
N GLU A 56 14.30 -8.79 -2.24
CA GLU A 56 15.14 -7.63 -1.94
C GLU A 56 15.69 -6.96 -3.21
N GLU A 57 16.02 -7.75 -4.21
CA GLU A 57 16.53 -7.25 -5.49
C GLU A 57 15.51 -6.45 -6.28
N GLU A 58 14.23 -6.71 -6.03
CA GLU A 58 13.12 -6.03 -6.73
C GLU A 58 12.66 -4.77 -6.02
N ARG A 59 13.18 -4.50 -4.84
CA ARG A 59 12.78 -3.32 -4.07
C ARG A 59 13.54 -2.09 -4.53
N ASP A 60 12.82 -0.98 -4.65
CA ASP A 60 13.44 0.31 -4.92
C ASP A 60 14.34 0.71 -3.74
N PRO A 61 15.39 1.52 -4.01
CA PRO A 61 16.33 1.93 -2.95
C PRO A 61 15.67 2.57 -1.74
N GLU A 62 14.63 3.36 -1.95
CA GLU A 62 13.94 4.07 -0.88
C GLU A 62 13.20 3.13 0.08
N VAL A 63 12.84 1.94 -0.39
CA VAL A 63 12.02 0.97 0.35
C VAL A 63 12.69 -0.38 0.53
N LYS A 64 14.02 -0.41 0.59
CA LYS A 64 14.80 -1.66 0.73
C LYS A 64 14.40 -2.47 1.97
N ARG A 65 13.94 -1.81 3.02
CA ARG A 65 13.53 -2.48 4.27
C ARG A 65 12.06 -2.87 4.31
N TYR A 66 11.31 -2.60 3.24
CA TYR A 66 9.89 -2.89 3.16
C TYR A 66 9.70 -4.20 2.42
N GLY A 67 9.56 -5.29 3.19
CA GLY A 67 9.58 -6.65 2.65
C GLY A 67 8.28 -7.13 2.05
N TYR A 68 7.17 -6.42 2.27
CA TYR A 68 5.86 -6.85 1.78
C TYR A 68 5.20 -5.77 0.95
N ALA A 69 4.33 -6.20 0.05
CA ALA A 69 3.47 -5.33 -0.71
C ALA A 69 2.00 -5.64 -0.41
N PHE A 70 1.20 -4.61 -0.31
CA PHE A 70 -0.24 -4.69 -0.24
C PHE A 70 -0.79 -4.00 -1.49
N ASP A 71 -1.39 -4.78 -2.39
CA ASP A 71 -1.93 -4.29 -3.65
C ASP A 71 -3.44 -4.16 -3.55
N VAL A 72 -3.96 -3.04 -4.01
CA VAL A 72 -5.40 -2.83 -4.15
C VAL A 72 -5.71 -2.74 -5.63
N GLN A 73 -6.53 -3.66 -6.13
CA GLN A 73 -6.95 -3.68 -7.52
C GLN A 73 -8.47 -3.61 -7.58
N LEU A 74 -8.98 -2.75 -8.44
CA LEU A 74 -10.41 -2.63 -8.68
C LEU A 74 -10.80 -3.58 -9.81
N ALA A 75 -11.79 -4.44 -9.53
CA ALA A 75 -12.20 -5.50 -10.45
C ALA A 75 -13.29 -5.02 -11.42
N PHE A 76 -13.14 -3.84 -11.99
CA PHE A 76 -14.10 -3.34 -12.97
C PHE A 76 -13.77 -3.85 -14.36
N THR A 77 -14.83 -4.16 -15.11
CA THR A 77 -14.71 -4.55 -16.51
C THR A 77 -15.08 -3.41 -17.46
N ASP A 78 -15.60 -2.32 -16.93
CA ASP A 78 -15.97 -1.15 -17.73
C ASP A 78 -14.74 -0.29 -17.98
N HIS A 79 -14.25 -0.30 -19.22
CA HIS A 79 -13.06 0.42 -19.62
C HIS A 79 -13.25 1.94 -19.77
N GLU A 80 -14.45 2.45 -19.56
CA GLU A 80 -14.69 3.88 -19.45
C GLU A 80 -14.31 4.42 -18.07
N LEU A 81 -14.16 3.53 -17.08
CA LEU A 81 -13.74 3.92 -15.74
C LEU A 81 -12.21 3.96 -15.65
N ASP A 82 -11.70 5.03 -15.06
CA ASP A 82 -10.26 5.16 -14.78
C ASP A 82 -9.93 4.41 -13.48
N THR A 83 -9.81 3.09 -13.58
CA THR A 83 -9.49 2.25 -12.41
C THR A 83 -8.08 2.50 -11.89
N ASP A 84 -7.12 2.78 -12.76
CA ASP A 84 -5.74 3.09 -12.35
C ASP A 84 -5.69 4.39 -11.52
N GLY A 85 -6.41 5.42 -11.95
CA GLY A 85 -6.50 6.67 -11.19
C GLY A 85 -7.17 6.50 -9.84
N MET A 86 -8.23 5.69 -9.79
CA MET A 86 -8.93 5.37 -8.54
C MET A 86 -8.03 4.59 -7.58
N GLU A 87 -7.33 3.59 -8.07
CA GLU A 87 -6.37 2.81 -7.28
C GLU A 87 -5.26 3.71 -6.74
N TYR A 88 -4.74 4.61 -7.56
CA TYR A 88 -3.71 5.56 -7.15
C TYR A 88 -4.18 6.44 -5.99
N GLN A 89 -5.42 6.93 -6.05
CA GLN A 89 -5.99 7.77 -4.99
C GLN A 89 -6.24 7.01 -3.68
N LEU A 90 -6.41 5.70 -3.74
CA LEU A 90 -6.63 4.87 -2.55
C LEU A 90 -5.35 4.59 -1.78
N GLN A 91 -4.18 4.74 -2.40
CA GLN A 91 -2.90 4.40 -1.76
C GLN A 91 -2.67 5.15 -0.43
N PRO A 92 -2.77 6.50 -0.39
CA PRO A 92 -2.54 7.21 0.87
C PRO A 92 -3.48 6.75 1.98
N TYR A 93 -4.72 6.48 1.62
CA TYR A 93 -5.73 6.03 2.58
C TYR A 93 -5.33 4.71 3.22
N TYR A 94 -5.04 3.69 2.41
CA TYR A 94 -4.68 2.37 2.93
C TYR A 94 -3.32 2.38 3.63
N ALA A 95 -2.35 3.13 3.11
CA ALA A 95 -1.04 3.24 3.76
C ALA A 95 -1.18 3.80 5.18
N GLN A 96 -1.97 4.84 5.35
CA GLN A 96 -2.22 5.45 6.64
C GLN A 96 -3.04 4.55 7.55
N LEU A 97 -4.07 3.90 7.01
CA LEU A 97 -4.93 3.01 7.77
C LEU A 97 -4.16 1.83 8.36
N LEU A 98 -3.34 1.18 7.54
CA LEU A 98 -2.49 0.06 7.99
C LEU A 98 -1.47 0.53 9.01
N SER A 99 -0.82 1.64 8.76
CA SER A 99 0.20 2.19 9.65
C SER A 99 -0.38 2.52 11.02
N PHE A 100 -1.54 3.17 11.04
CA PHE A 100 -2.18 3.57 12.29
C PHE A 100 -2.65 2.37 13.11
N HIS A 101 -3.40 1.46 12.50
CA HIS A 101 -4.03 0.37 13.24
C HIS A 101 -3.09 -0.77 13.58
N LEU A 102 -2.15 -1.09 12.72
CA LEU A 102 -1.22 -2.20 12.95
C LEU A 102 0.09 -1.75 13.59
N GLY A 103 0.32 -0.45 13.68
CA GLY A 103 1.55 0.08 14.27
C GLY A 103 2.81 -0.23 13.45
N ILE A 104 2.67 -0.37 12.14
CA ILE A 104 3.75 -0.69 11.22
C ILE A 104 4.08 0.50 10.33
N GLU A 105 5.27 0.49 9.75
CA GLU A 105 5.63 1.51 8.77
C GLU A 105 5.18 1.08 7.38
N THR A 106 4.59 2.02 6.65
CA THR A 106 4.16 1.80 5.27
C THR A 106 4.70 2.89 4.37
N ALA A 107 4.76 2.61 3.08
CA ALA A 107 5.19 3.58 2.08
C ALA A 107 4.37 3.39 0.82
N TYR A 108 4.15 4.48 0.10
CA TYR A 108 3.51 4.44 -1.21
C TYR A 108 4.22 5.38 -2.17
N ARG A 109 4.04 5.13 -3.45
CA ARG A 109 4.76 5.83 -4.50
C ARG A 109 3.86 6.89 -5.15
N GLU A 110 4.32 8.13 -5.10
CA GLU A 110 3.73 9.20 -5.89
C GLU A 110 4.46 9.32 -7.23
N GLN A 111 3.74 9.73 -8.25
CA GLN A 111 4.30 9.93 -9.58
C GLN A 111 3.76 11.19 -10.21
N LYS A 112 4.58 11.81 -11.03
CA LYS A 112 4.20 12.95 -11.84
C LYS A 112 4.96 12.92 -13.16
N LYS A 113 4.41 13.56 -14.16
CA LYS A 113 5.08 13.72 -15.45
C LYS A 113 5.46 15.18 -15.63
N ASP A 114 6.72 15.42 -15.96
CA ASP A 114 7.22 16.75 -16.28
C ASP A 114 7.97 16.73 -17.62
N ALA A 115 8.69 17.83 -17.96
CA ALA A 115 9.44 17.93 -19.21
C ALA A 115 10.55 16.88 -19.34
N ARG A 116 10.97 16.28 -18.22
CA ARG A 116 12.01 15.26 -18.18
C ARG A 116 11.45 13.83 -18.25
N GLY A 117 10.12 13.68 -18.31
CA GLY A 117 9.44 12.41 -18.28
C GLY A 117 8.82 12.12 -16.92
N TRP A 118 8.66 10.84 -16.61
CA TRP A 118 8.07 10.43 -15.36
C TRP A 118 9.04 10.58 -14.20
N GLN A 119 8.55 11.19 -13.12
CA GLN A 119 9.26 11.34 -11.85
C GLN A 119 8.49 10.59 -10.77
N ILE A 120 9.20 9.95 -9.87
CA ILE A 120 8.61 9.25 -8.73
C ILE A 120 9.24 9.73 -7.43
N ARG A 121 8.48 9.59 -6.35
CA ARG A 121 8.99 9.69 -4.99
C ARG A 121 8.16 8.80 -4.07
N TYR A 122 8.71 8.47 -2.93
CA TYR A 122 8.01 7.70 -1.90
C TYR A 122 7.56 8.59 -0.76
N ARG A 123 6.35 8.32 -0.28
CA ARG A 123 5.81 8.89 0.95
C ARG A 123 5.79 7.80 2.00
N PHE A 124 6.15 8.15 3.25
CA PHE A 124 6.30 7.19 4.33
C PHE A 124 5.31 7.51 5.43
N CYS A 125 4.65 6.50 5.95
CA CYS A 125 3.66 6.64 7.01
C CYS A 125 4.05 5.77 8.20
N ARG A 126 3.84 6.30 9.39
CA ARG A 126 4.01 5.56 10.64
C ARG A 126 2.99 6.06 11.66
N LYS A 127 2.66 5.21 12.63
CA LYS A 127 1.70 5.57 13.67
C LYS A 127 2.20 6.73 14.51
N ASN A 128 1.32 7.71 14.74
CA ASN A 128 1.57 8.73 15.75
C ASN A 128 1.24 8.15 17.13
N HIS A 129 2.26 7.90 17.94
CA HIS A 129 2.10 7.27 19.25
C HIS A 129 1.29 8.11 20.25
N LYS A 130 1.08 9.37 19.98
CA LYS A 130 0.26 10.23 20.83
C LYS A 130 -1.23 9.99 20.66
N TRP A 131 -1.61 9.25 19.62
CA TRP A 131 -3.02 8.96 19.33
C TRP A 131 -3.37 7.57 19.85
N THR A 132 -4.48 7.48 20.57
CA THR A 132 -4.94 6.22 21.17
C THR A 132 -6.32 5.78 20.69
N GLY A 133 -6.99 6.59 19.89
CA GLY A 133 -8.31 6.27 19.33
C GLY A 133 -8.25 5.45 18.06
N SER A 134 -9.41 5.26 17.45
CA SER A 134 -9.54 4.63 16.14
C SER A 134 -9.86 5.69 15.08
N ILE A 135 -9.39 5.42 13.84
CA ILE A 135 -9.75 6.23 12.69
C ILE A 135 -10.98 5.58 12.06
N LEU A 136 -12.16 6.11 12.30
CA LEU A 136 -13.38 5.59 11.66
C LEU A 136 -13.88 6.53 10.59
N PHE A 137 -14.18 7.74 10.95
CA PHE A 137 -14.63 8.76 10.01
C PHE A 137 -14.09 10.08 10.49
N GLY A 138 -13.37 10.76 9.62
CA GLY A 138 -12.86 12.08 9.96
C GLY A 138 -13.99 13.10 10.04
N GLU A 139 -14.05 13.85 11.13
CA GLU A 139 -14.83 15.06 11.17
C GLU A 139 -14.11 16.15 10.37
N PRO A 140 -14.82 17.12 9.81
CA PRO A 140 -14.17 18.23 9.13
C PRO A 140 -13.11 18.89 10.02
N GLY A 141 -11.87 18.98 9.52
CA GLY A 141 -10.75 19.53 10.25
C GLY A 141 -10.02 18.56 11.19
N TRP A 142 -10.47 17.31 11.26
CA TRP A 142 -9.78 16.29 12.04
C TRP A 142 -8.69 15.64 11.20
N GLU A 143 -7.47 15.68 11.68
CA GLU A 143 -6.37 15.02 11.01
C GLU A 143 -6.16 13.61 11.59
N PRO A 144 -6.03 12.61 10.72
CA PRO A 144 -5.66 11.28 11.20
C PRO A 144 -4.38 11.36 12.00
N ALA A 145 -4.36 10.71 13.16
CA ALA A 145 -3.19 10.74 14.03
C ALA A 145 -2.07 9.85 13.49
N ILE A 146 -1.77 10.01 12.24
CA ILE A 146 -0.73 9.27 11.55
C ILE A 146 0.37 10.25 11.22
N LEU A 147 1.56 9.92 11.69
CA LEU A 147 2.72 10.72 11.36
C LEU A 147 3.24 10.30 10.00
N GLU A 148 3.14 11.19 9.05
CA GLU A 148 3.77 11.00 7.76
C GLU A 148 5.20 11.51 7.84
N ALA A 149 6.17 10.64 7.53
CA ALA A 149 7.55 11.04 7.45
C ALA A 149 7.80 11.93 6.23
N SER A 150 8.92 12.64 6.21
CA SER A 150 9.31 13.43 5.05
C SER A 150 9.37 12.55 3.80
N PRO A 151 8.85 13.01 2.66
CA PRO A 151 8.93 12.22 1.44
C PRO A 151 10.38 12.08 0.97
N SER A 152 10.63 11.05 0.17
CA SER A 152 11.89 10.93 -0.53
C SER A 152 11.98 12.02 -1.62
N GLN A 153 13.17 12.24 -2.15
CA GLN A 153 13.34 13.19 -3.23
C GLN A 153 12.76 12.63 -4.54
N TRP A 154 12.26 13.52 -5.38
CA TRP A 154 11.83 13.14 -6.71
C TRP A 154 13.03 12.64 -7.52
N ARG A 155 12.84 11.55 -8.23
CA ARG A 155 13.82 11.01 -9.15
C ARG A 155 13.17 10.53 -10.43
N SER A 156 13.96 10.47 -11.49
CA SER A 156 13.46 9.98 -12.78
C SER A 156 13.17 8.48 -12.69
N LEU A 157 12.02 8.10 -13.23
CA LEU A 157 11.71 6.72 -13.50
C LEU A 157 12.32 6.41 -14.87
N HIS A 158 13.40 5.62 -14.90
CA HIS A 158 14.01 5.23 -16.16
C HIS A 158 13.07 4.27 -16.88
N PRO A 159 12.67 4.68 -18.09
CA PRO A 159 11.98 3.72 -18.89
C PRO A 159 12.95 2.59 -19.16
N PHE A 160 12.86 1.63 -18.92
CA PHE A 160 13.76 0.66 -19.16
C PHE A 160 13.75 0.23 -20.11
N PHE A 161 13.75 0.16 -20.28
CA PHE A 161 14.93 -0.47 -20.79
C PHE A 161 14.60 -1.79 -21.41
#